data_45eadec87c9605b7a19c174715c6ea71
#
_entry.id   45eadec87c9605b7a19c174715c6ea71
#
_cell.length_a   1.000
_cell.length_b   1.000
_cell.length_c   1.000
_cell.angle_alpha   90.00
_cell.angle_beta   90.00
_cell.angle_gamma   90.00
#
_symmetry.space_group_name_H-M   'P 1'
#
loop_
_entity.id
_entity.type
_entity.pdbx_description
1 polymer ?
#
loop_
_entity_poly.entity_id
_entity_poly.type
_entity_poly.pdbx_seq_one_letter_code
_entity_poly.pdbx_strand_id
1 'polypeptide(L)'
;MKRILFLTFFLSFIAVHMNAQEQTTTINGYLVPACIYEGDTIASLHMPTLYCFKPLVFKNKKQQQKYNRLVRNVKKTLPIAKEVNRAIIETYEFLQTLPDDKTKQKHLQAVEKSVKEQYTPRMKKLTLSQGKLLIKLINRETDSSSYELVKAFLGPFKAGFYQAFAAIFGASLKKEYHPDEEDAMVEQIVLLVESGQI
;
A
#
# COMPACT_ATOMS: atom_id res chain seq x y z
N MET A 1 0.58 39.41 -38.92
CA MET A 1 0.92 38.04 -39.30
C MET A 1 1.50 37.23 -38.14
N LYS A 2 2.50 37.66 -37.37
CA LYS A 2 3.11 36.88 -36.26
C LYS A 2 2.13 36.48 -35.14
N ARG A 3 1.14 37.33 -34.82
CA ARG A 3 0.13 37.02 -33.78
C ARG A 3 -0.90 35.97 -34.20
N ILE A 4 -1.24 35.91 -35.47
CA ILE A 4 -2.18 34.90 -36.01
C ILE A 4 -1.48 33.54 -36.09
N LEU A 5 -0.20 33.48 -36.43
CA LEU A 5 0.60 32.27 -36.46
C LEU A 5 0.77 31.66 -35.07
N PHE A 6 0.86 32.49 -34.03
CA PHE A 6 0.97 32.04 -32.63
C PHE A 6 -0.36 31.46 -32.13
N LEU A 7 -1.48 32.06 -32.53
CA LEU A 7 -2.81 31.59 -32.16
C LEU A 7 -3.15 30.24 -32.82
N THR A 8 -2.77 30.03 -34.09
CA THR A 8 -2.97 28.77 -34.79
C THR A 8 -2.07 27.66 -34.25
N PHE A 9 -0.84 27.97 -33.83
CA PHE A 9 0.06 27.02 -33.17
C PHE A 9 -0.47 26.60 -31.79
N PHE A 10 -1.03 27.55 -31.01
CA PHE A 10 -1.61 27.26 -29.71
C PHE A 10 -2.90 26.42 -29.81
N LEU A 11 -3.73 26.69 -30.84
CA LEU A 11 -4.94 25.89 -31.10
C LEU A 11 -4.60 24.45 -31.55
N SER A 12 -3.53 24.25 -32.31
CA SER A 12 -3.08 22.91 -32.71
C SER A 12 -2.50 22.11 -31.54
N PHE A 13 -1.90 22.78 -30.55
CA PHE A 13 -1.37 22.12 -29.35
C PHE A 13 -2.50 21.65 -28.41
N ILE A 14 -3.64 22.38 -28.34
CA ILE A 14 -4.82 21.96 -27.57
C ILE A 14 -5.51 20.76 -28.21
N ALA A 15 -5.53 20.67 -29.53
CA ALA A 15 -6.18 19.54 -30.24
C ALA A 15 -5.46 18.19 -30.05
N VAL A 16 -4.15 18.20 -29.77
CA VAL A 16 -3.37 16.96 -29.56
C VAL A 16 -3.59 16.36 -28.15
N HIS A 17 -4.10 17.14 -27.18
CA HIS A 17 -4.29 16.67 -25.80
C HIS A 17 -5.69 16.15 -25.47
N MET A 18 -6.60 16.09 -26.46
CA MET A 18 -7.99 15.66 -26.23
C MET A 18 -8.32 14.22 -26.63
N ASN A 19 -7.33 13.36 -26.84
CA ASN A 19 -7.56 11.96 -27.26
C ASN A 19 -7.36 10.91 -26.15
N ALA A 20 -7.64 11.23 -24.88
CA ALA A 20 -7.84 10.22 -23.86
C ALA A 20 -9.35 9.91 -23.71
N GLN A 21 -10.03 9.58 -24.83
CA GLN A 21 -11.35 8.94 -24.72
C GLN A 21 -11.12 7.49 -24.33
N GLU A 22 -11.54 7.12 -23.11
CA GLU A 22 -11.70 5.71 -22.75
C GLU A 22 -12.64 5.09 -23.79
N GLN A 23 -12.09 4.14 -24.56
CA GLN A 23 -12.89 3.40 -25.52
C GLN A 23 -13.88 2.54 -24.75
N THR A 24 -15.15 2.63 -25.11
CA THR A 24 -16.22 1.83 -24.49
C THR A 24 -16.98 1.08 -25.59
N THR A 25 -17.45 -0.11 -25.26
CA THR A 25 -18.36 -0.89 -26.11
C THR A 25 -19.57 -1.34 -25.29
N THR A 26 -20.57 -1.90 -25.92
CA THR A 26 -21.77 -2.37 -25.23
C THR A 26 -21.87 -3.91 -25.26
N ILE A 27 -22.07 -4.52 -24.09
CA ILE A 27 -22.42 -5.94 -23.97
C ILE A 27 -23.79 -6.03 -23.30
N ASN A 28 -24.74 -6.64 -23.98
CA ASN A 28 -26.11 -6.79 -23.50
C ASN A 28 -26.75 -5.47 -22.99
N GLY A 29 -26.42 -4.35 -23.65
CA GLY A 29 -26.93 -3.02 -23.27
C GLY A 29 -26.17 -2.32 -22.14
N TYR A 30 -25.13 -2.93 -21.60
CA TYR A 30 -24.25 -2.30 -20.59
C TYR A 30 -23.00 -1.73 -21.26
N LEU A 31 -22.66 -0.48 -20.96
CA LEU A 31 -21.41 0.16 -21.36
C LEU A 31 -20.26 -0.47 -20.56
N VAL A 32 -19.26 -0.98 -21.28
CA VAL A 32 -18.05 -1.58 -20.69
C VAL A 32 -16.81 -0.96 -21.33
N PRO A 33 -15.68 -0.89 -20.60
CA PRO A 33 -14.41 -0.50 -21.21
C PRO A 33 -14.07 -1.37 -22.40
N ALA A 34 -13.42 -0.79 -23.40
CA ALA A 34 -13.04 -1.50 -24.61
C ALA A 34 -11.56 -1.26 -24.94
N CYS A 35 -10.96 -2.18 -25.66
CA CYS A 35 -9.65 -2.03 -26.27
C CYS A 35 -9.70 -2.44 -27.75
N ILE A 36 -8.73 -1.96 -28.53
CA ILE A 36 -8.55 -2.41 -29.91
C ILE A 36 -7.62 -3.61 -29.89
N TYR A 37 -8.12 -4.73 -30.45
CA TYR A 37 -7.34 -5.94 -30.62
C TYR A 37 -7.47 -6.40 -32.08
N GLU A 38 -6.33 -6.54 -32.79
CA GLU A 38 -6.26 -6.91 -34.22
C GLU A 38 -7.14 -6.04 -35.15
N GLY A 39 -7.39 -4.77 -34.78
CA GLY A 39 -8.23 -3.82 -35.54
C GLY A 39 -9.69 -3.79 -35.12
N ASP A 40 -10.16 -4.72 -34.32
CA ASP A 40 -11.53 -4.77 -33.82
C ASP A 40 -11.65 -4.17 -32.39
N THR A 41 -12.78 -3.51 -32.10
CA THR A 41 -13.09 -3.00 -30.78
C THR A 41 -13.75 -4.09 -29.95
N ILE A 42 -13.03 -4.62 -28.97
CA ILE A 42 -13.50 -5.68 -28.09
C ILE A 42 -13.65 -5.16 -26.64
N ALA A 43 -14.54 -5.78 -25.86
CA ALA A 43 -14.68 -5.45 -24.44
C ALA A 43 -13.43 -5.82 -23.64
N SER A 44 -12.97 -4.89 -22.81
CA SER A 44 -11.83 -5.09 -21.90
C SER A 44 -12.35 -5.11 -20.47
N LEU A 45 -12.41 -6.29 -19.86
CA LEU A 45 -12.88 -6.48 -18.49
C LEU A 45 -11.69 -6.79 -17.59
N HIS A 46 -11.47 -5.92 -16.63
CA HIS A 46 -10.47 -6.18 -15.58
C HIS A 46 -11.10 -7.07 -14.51
N MET A 47 -10.66 -8.32 -14.44
CA MET A 47 -11.11 -9.27 -13.43
C MET A 47 -10.27 -9.14 -12.17
N PRO A 48 -10.88 -9.07 -10.98
CA PRO A 48 -10.13 -9.08 -9.72
C PRO A 48 -9.41 -10.42 -9.54
N THR A 49 -8.21 -10.37 -8.95
CA THR A 49 -7.47 -11.59 -8.59
C THR A 49 -8.21 -12.34 -7.48
N LEU A 50 -8.48 -13.62 -7.70
CA LEU A 50 -9.04 -14.52 -6.69
C LEU A 50 -7.97 -15.50 -6.23
N TYR A 51 -7.82 -15.62 -4.92
CA TYR A 51 -6.89 -16.55 -4.30
C TYR A 51 -7.64 -17.81 -3.87
N CYS A 52 -7.16 -18.98 -4.32
CA CYS A 52 -7.72 -20.28 -3.96
C CYS A 52 -6.73 -21.03 -3.06
N PHE A 53 -7.12 -21.29 -1.83
CA PHE A 53 -6.33 -22.05 -0.87
C PHE A 53 -7.00 -23.39 -0.54
N LYS A 54 -6.21 -24.33 -0.03
CA LYS A 54 -6.76 -25.59 0.50
C LYS A 54 -7.74 -25.27 1.63
N PRO A 55 -8.87 -25.98 1.74
CA PRO A 55 -9.83 -25.80 2.83
C PRO A 55 -9.16 -25.94 4.19
N LEU A 56 -9.44 -25.00 5.09
CA LEU A 56 -8.93 -25.03 6.45
C LEU A 56 -9.72 -26.04 7.29
N VAL A 57 -9.03 -27.05 7.79
CA VAL A 57 -9.59 -28.05 8.70
C VAL A 57 -9.11 -27.74 10.11
N PHE A 58 -10.02 -27.39 11.02
CA PHE A 58 -9.70 -27.10 12.42
C PHE A 58 -9.88 -28.35 13.28
N LYS A 59 -8.83 -28.75 13.99
CA LYS A 59 -8.86 -29.91 14.91
C LYS A 59 -9.80 -29.72 16.11
N ASN A 60 -10.01 -28.47 16.51
CA ASN A 60 -10.86 -28.11 17.64
C ASN A 60 -11.33 -26.65 17.57
N LYS A 61 -12.36 -26.33 18.37
CA LYS A 61 -12.96 -25.00 18.46
C LYS A 61 -11.97 -23.90 18.86
N LYS A 62 -10.95 -24.24 19.66
CA LYS A 62 -9.91 -23.29 20.09
C LYS A 62 -9.03 -22.84 18.89
N GLN A 63 -8.72 -23.75 17.99
CA GLN A 63 -7.96 -23.43 16.77
C GLN A 63 -8.77 -22.53 15.83
N GLN A 64 -10.06 -22.82 15.64
CA GLN A 64 -10.97 -21.98 14.88
C GLN A 64 -11.09 -20.56 15.48
N GLN A 65 -11.19 -20.45 16.81
CA GLN A 65 -11.25 -19.16 17.49
C GLN A 65 -9.96 -18.35 17.32
N LYS A 66 -8.78 -19.02 17.35
CA LYS A 66 -7.49 -18.36 17.08
C LYS A 66 -7.45 -17.81 15.66
N TYR A 67 -7.87 -18.60 14.67
CA TYR A 67 -7.95 -18.17 13.28
C TYR A 67 -8.88 -16.95 13.12
N ASN A 68 -10.10 -17.02 13.63
CA ASN A 68 -11.07 -15.92 13.56
C ASN A 68 -10.56 -14.66 14.25
N ARG A 69 -9.79 -14.79 15.34
CA ARG A 69 -9.11 -13.64 15.99
C ARG A 69 -8.04 -13.07 15.10
N LEU A 70 -7.25 -13.92 14.42
CA LEU A 70 -6.21 -13.48 13.49
C LEU A 70 -6.81 -12.72 12.32
N VAL A 71 -7.89 -13.21 11.70
CA VAL A 71 -8.63 -12.50 10.64
C VAL A 71 -9.05 -11.10 11.10
N ARG A 72 -9.69 -10.98 12.28
CA ARG A 72 -10.09 -9.68 12.83
C ARG A 72 -8.89 -8.75 13.07
N ASN A 73 -7.77 -9.32 13.53
CA ASN A 73 -6.56 -8.53 13.77
C ASN A 73 -5.96 -8.04 12.46
N VAL A 74 -5.87 -8.88 11.41
CA VAL A 74 -5.39 -8.48 10.08
C VAL A 74 -6.29 -7.38 9.51
N LYS A 75 -7.61 -7.58 9.48
CA LYS A 75 -8.57 -6.55 9.01
C LYS A 75 -8.41 -5.21 9.72
N LYS A 76 -8.02 -5.22 10.99
CA LYS A 76 -7.81 -3.99 11.78
C LYS A 76 -6.45 -3.34 11.53
N THR A 77 -5.38 -4.13 11.34
CA THR A 77 -4.01 -3.62 11.30
C THR A 77 -3.48 -3.40 9.87
N LEU A 78 -3.97 -4.15 8.88
CA LEU A 78 -3.54 -4.03 7.49
C LEU A 78 -3.76 -2.63 6.90
N PRO A 79 -4.90 -1.95 7.09
CA PRO A 79 -5.07 -0.57 6.61
C PRO A 79 -4.03 0.39 7.19
N ILE A 80 -3.69 0.23 8.48
CA ILE A 80 -2.67 1.06 9.14
C ILE A 80 -1.29 0.79 8.54
N ALA A 81 -0.95 -0.48 8.27
CA ALA A 81 0.31 -0.84 7.62
C ALA A 81 0.43 -0.22 6.23
N LYS A 82 -0.62 -0.28 5.43
CA LYS A 82 -0.68 0.34 4.08
C LYS A 82 -0.56 1.86 4.12
N GLU A 83 -1.20 2.52 5.09
CA GLU A 83 -1.04 3.97 5.29
C GLU A 83 0.41 4.33 5.63
N VAL A 84 1.05 3.56 6.52
CA VAL A 84 2.46 3.76 6.88
C VAL A 84 3.37 3.58 5.66
N ASN A 85 3.14 2.53 4.87
CA ASN A 85 3.91 2.29 3.64
C ASN A 85 3.73 3.44 2.63
N ARG A 86 2.52 3.93 2.43
CA ARG A 86 2.25 5.08 1.57
C ARG A 86 3.00 6.33 2.04
N ALA A 87 2.95 6.64 3.34
CA ALA A 87 3.67 7.78 3.90
C ALA A 87 5.19 7.66 3.71
N ILE A 88 5.73 6.44 3.72
CA ILE A 88 7.14 6.16 3.43
C ILE A 88 7.45 6.49 1.97
N ILE A 89 6.63 6.01 1.03
CA ILE A 89 6.82 6.25 -0.42
C ILE A 89 6.73 7.75 -0.72
N GLU A 90 5.69 8.43 -0.25
CA GLU A 90 5.50 9.87 -0.42
C GLU A 90 6.68 10.69 0.16
N THR A 91 7.18 10.27 1.34
CA THR A 91 8.37 10.91 1.93
C THR A 91 9.59 10.71 1.05
N TYR A 92 9.81 9.51 0.52
CA TYR A 92 10.93 9.22 -0.37
C TYR A 92 10.85 10.05 -1.66
N GLU A 93 9.71 10.08 -2.31
CA GLU A 93 9.49 10.87 -3.54
C GLU A 93 9.76 12.35 -3.29
N PHE A 94 9.26 12.89 -2.17
CA PHE A 94 9.53 14.27 -1.80
C PHE A 94 11.02 14.53 -1.55
N LEU A 95 11.75 13.62 -0.90
CA LEU A 95 13.18 13.73 -0.66
C LEU A 95 13.99 13.82 -1.97
N GLN A 96 13.53 13.21 -3.06
CA GLN A 96 14.18 13.30 -4.36
C GLN A 96 14.08 14.71 -4.97
N THR A 97 13.09 15.49 -4.59
CA THR A 97 12.93 16.87 -5.06
C THR A 97 13.80 17.89 -4.32
N LEU A 98 14.40 17.49 -3.19
CA LEU A 98 15.20 18.39 -2.36
C LEU A 98 16.64 18.48 -2.86
N PRO A 99 17.24 19.71 -2.88
CA PRO A 99 18.51 19.97 -3.56
C PRO A 99 19.74 19.45 -2.80
N ASP A 100 19.69 19.35 -1.48
CA ASP A 100 20.86 19.05 -0.65
C ASP A 100 20.55 18.12 0.52
N ASP A 101 21.57 17.43 1.02
CA ASP A 101 21.46 16.45 2.10
C ASP A 101 21.04 17.06 3.46
N LYS A 102 21.41 18.33 3.71
CA LYS A 102 21.04 19.01 4.95
C LYS A 102 19.54 19.26 5.01
N THR A 103 18.95 19.69 3.89
CA THR A 103 17.50 19.88 3.76
C THR A 103 16.76 18.54 3.84
N LYS A 104 17.29 17.48 3.20
CA LYS A 104 16.76 16.11 3.31
C LYS A 104 16.74 15.63 4.76
N GLN A 105 17.85 15.79 5.50
CA GLN A 105 17.89 15.40 6.93
C GLN A 105 16.90 16.17 7.80
N LYS A 106 16.79 17.50 7.58
CA LYS A 106 15.81 18.32 8.31
C LYS A 106 14.38 17.86 8.05
N HIS A 107 14.07 17.52 6.79
CA HIS A 107 12.76 16.99 6.43
C HIS A 107 12.50 15.64 7.09
N LEU A 108 13.46 14.70 7.06
CA LEU A 108 13.34 13.39 7.72
C LEU A 108 13.07 13.51 9.22
N GLN A 109 13.73 14.44 9.92
CA GLN A 109 13.47 14.69 11.35
C GLN A 109 12.03 15.21 11.58
N ALA A 110 11.54 16.09 10.72
CA ALA A 110 10.17 16.59 10.80
C ALA A 110 9.15 15.47 10.54
N VAL A 111 9.40 14.60 9.55
CA VAL A 111 8.57 13.42 9.26
C VAL A 111 8.57 12.44 10.44
N GLU A 112 9.72 12.14 11.01
CA GLU A 112 9.82 11.26 12.19
C GLU A 112 8.94 11.76 13.34
N LYS A 113 9.01 13.07 13.64
CA LYS A 113 8.19 13.71 14.68
C LYS A 113 6.70 13.60 14.34
N SER A 114 6.32 13.93 13.11
CA SER A 114 4.93 13.89 12.62
C SER A 114 4.35 12.48 12.72
N VAL A 115 5.09 11.47 12.25
CA VAL A 115 4.71 10.05 12.34
C VAL A 115 4.48 9.63 13.78
N LYS A 116 5.39 9.99 14.69
CA LYS A 116 5.24 9.69 16.11
C LYS A 116 3.97 10.31 16.69
N GLU A 117 3.72 11.58 16.40
CA GLU A 117 2.53 12.30 16.89
C GLU A 117 1.23 11.71 16.32
N GLN A 118 1.20 11.41 15.03
CA GLN A 118 0.02 10.90 14.33
C GLN A 118 -0.33 9.45 14.71
N TYR A 119 0.66 8.57 14.77
CA TYR A 119 0.41 7.13 14.98
C TYR A 119 0.39 6.71 16.45
N THR A 120 1.04 7.43 17.36
CA THR A 120 1.03 7.10 18.81
C THR A 120 -0.38 6.93 19.39
N PRO A 121 -1.35 7.83 19.16
CA PRO A 121 -2.70 7.67 19.69
C PRO A 121 -3.43 6.45 19.11
N ARG A 122 -3.18 6.10 17.84
CA ARG A 122 -3.77 4.93 17.18
C ARG A 122 -3.15 3.64 17.71
N MET A 123 -1.83 3.61 17.90
CA MET A 123 -1.11 2.46 18.46
C MET A 123 -1.52 2.16 19.89
N LYS A 124 -1.78 3.17 20.73
CA LYS A 124 -2.29 2.98 22.10
C LYS A 124 -3.64 2.24 22.16
N LYS A 125 -4.43 2.25 21.07
CA LYS A 125 -5.71 1.53 20.96
C LYS A 125 -5.54 0.08 20.48
N LEU A 126 -4.32 -0.37 20.22
CA LEU A 126 -4.03 -1.73 19.80
C LEU A 126 -3.65 -2.60 20.99
N THR A 127 -4.04 -3.86 20.96
CA THR A 127 -3.50 -4.86 21.87
C THR A 127 -2.05 -5.20 21.51
N LEU A 128 -1.29 -5.79 22.40
CA LEU A 128 0.09 -6.21 22.15
C LEU A 128 0.19 -7.15 20.91
N SER A 129 -0.75 -8.08 20.77
CA SER A 129 -0.77 -8.98 19.60
C SER A 129 -1.09 -8.26 18.29
N GLN A 130 -1.98 -7.25 18.31
CA GLN A 130 -2.25 -6.40 17.15
C GLN A 130 -1.05 -5.52 16.80
N GLY A 131 -0.37 -4.98 17.81
CA GLY A 131 0.84 -4.22 17.60
C GLY A 131 1.95 -5.06 16.96
N LYS A 132 2.23 -6.27 17.48
CA LYS A 132 3.21 -7.19 16.89
C LYS A 132 2.86 -7.54 15.44
N LEU A 133 1.58 -7.78 15.15
CA LEU A 133 1.10 -8.04 13.80
C LEU A 133 1.27 -6.81 12.89
N LEU A 134 0.97 -5.60 13.38
CA LEU A 134 1.15 -4.36 12.62
C LEU A 134 2.60 -4.19 12.16
N ILE A 135 3.59 -4.45 13.02
CA ILE A 135 5.00 -4.39 12.64
C ILE A 135 5.33 -5.40 11.53
N LYS A 136 4.87 -6.63 11.66
CA LYS A 136 5.05 -7.65 10.62
C LYS A 136 4.43 -7.22 9.28
N LEU A 137 3.23 -6.67 9.31
CA LEU A 137 2.56 -6.17 8.10
C LEU A 137 3.26 -4.94 7.50
N ILE A 138 3.82 -4.03 8.32
CA ILE A 138 4.64 -2.92 7.81
C ILE A 138 5.89 -3.48 7.11
N ASN A 139 6.55 -4.48 7.68
CA ASN A 139 7.70 -5.11 7.02
C ASN A 139 7.27 -5.74 5.69
N ARG A 140 6.16 -6.49 5.65
CA ARG A 140 5.59 -7.04 4.41
C ARG A 140 5.36 -5.97 3.34
N GLU A 141 4.66 -4.90 3.68
CA GLU A 141 4.34 -3.82 2.75
C GLU A 141 5.61 -3.11 2.23
N THR A 142 6.63 -2.94 3.09
CA THR A 142 7.89 -2.29 2.70
C THR A 142 8.80 -3.20 1.88
N ASP A 143 8.78 -4.51 2.09
CA ASP A 143 9.55 -5.47 1.30
C ASP A 143 8.91 -5.73 -0.06
N SER A 144 7.59 -5.58 -0.16
CA SER A 144 6.83 -5.67 -1.42
C SER A 144 7.01 -4.44 -2.31
N SER A 145 7.45 -3.30 -1.76
CA SER A 145 7.69 -2.10 -2.54
C SER A 145 8.97 -2.27 -3.36
N SER A 146 8.86 -2.14 -4.68
CA SER A 146 9.93 -2.31 -5.69
C SER A 146 11.12 -1.35 -5.55
N TYR A 147 11.16 -0.55 -4.51
CA TYR A 147 12.18 0.46 -4.27
C TYR A 147 13.23 -0.05 -3.28
N GLU A 148 14.29 -0.72 -3.78
CA GLU A 148 15.45 -1.05 -2.94
C GLU A 148 16.06 0.18 -2.26
N LEU A 149 15.96 1.36 -2.89
CA LEU A 149 16.37 2.64 -2.34
C LEU A 149 15.54 3.09 -1.13
N VAL A 150 14.25 2.75 -1.09
CA VAL A 150 13.38 3.01 0.07
C VAL A 150 13.92 2.29 1.31
N LYS A 151 14.54 1.11 1.15
CA LYS A 151 15.16 0.36 2.27
C LYS A 151 16.30 1.14 2.93
N ALA A 152 17.12 1.84 2.16
CA ALA A 152 18.23 2.64 2.70
C ALA A 152 17.75 3.90 3.46
N PHE A 153 16.68 4.54 3.01
CA PHE A 153 16.09 5.71 3.67
C PHE A 153 15.11 5.37 4.79
N LEU A 154 14.62 4.14 4.86
CA LEU A 154 13.71 3.67 5.90
C LEU A 154 14.30 3.64 7.31
N GLY A 155 15.63 3.66 7.45
CA GLY A 155 16.28 3.58 8.76
C GLY A 155 15.75 4.60 9.77
N PRO A 156 15.79 5.92 9.49
CA PRO A 156 15.27 6.94 10.39
C PRO A 156 13.75 6.88 10.59
N PHE A 157 12.96 6.61 9.54
CA PHE A 157 11.51 6.50 9.61
C PHE A 157 11.08 5.28 10.43
N LYS A 158 11.67 4.10 10.14
CA LYS A 158 11.48 2.88 10.94
C LYS A 158 11.90 3.08 12.39
N ALA A 159 13.02 3.77 12.64
CA ALA A 159 13.51 4.01 13.98
C ALA A 159 12.52 4.81 14.83
N GLY A 160 11.94 5.90 14.32
CA GLY A 160 10.93 6.70 15.01
C GLY A 160 9.65 5.91 15.29
N PHE A 161 9.18 5.14 14.32
CA PHE A 161 8.01 4.27 14.48
C PHE A 161 8.27 3.16 15.51
N TYR A 162 9.42 2.48 15.43
CA TYR A 162 9.81 1.43 16.39
C TYR A 162 10.03 1.97 17.79
N GLN A 163 10.60 3.17 17.94
CA GLN A 163 10.75 3.83 19.26
C GLN A 163 9.39 4.14 19.89
N ALA A 164 8.45 4.71 19.12
CA ALA A 164 7.10 4.96 19.58
C ALA A 164 6.39 3.66 19.99
N PHE A 165 6.59 2.59 19.23
CA PHE A 165 6.04 1.28 19.52
C PHE A 165 6.68 0.64 20.77
N ALA A 166 8.00 0.66 20.90
CA ALA A 166 8.72 0.13 22.06
C ALA A 166 8.33 0.85 23.34
N ALA A 167 8.11 2.16 23.29
CA ALA A 167 7.63 2.96 24.42
C ALA A 167 6.21 2.57 24.87
N ILE A 168 5.35 2.10 23.95
CA ILE A 168 3.96 1.70 24.26
C ILE A 168 3.88 0.26 24.73
N PHE A 169 4.61 -0.65 24.09
CA PHE A 169 4.45 -2.10 24.25
C PHE A 169 5.63 -2.78 24.96
N GLY A 170 6.71 -2.05 25.28
CA GLY A 170 7.85 -2.56 26.03
C GLY A 170 8.61 -3.73 25.38
N ALA A 171 8.48 -3.94 24.07
CA ALA A 171 9.01 -5.11 23.40
C ALA A 171 10.01 -4.77 22.29
N SER A 172 11.10 -5.53 22.21
CA SER A 172 11.98 -5.55 21.06
C SER A 172 11.24 -6.15 19.85
N LEU A 173 11.13 -5.39 18.76
CA LEU A 173 10.28 -5.68 17.59
C LEU A 173 11.06 -6.04 16.34
N LYS A 174 12.25 -6.58 16.49
CA LYS A 174 13.01 -7.17 15.39
C LYS A 174 12.40 -8.53 15.00
N LYS A 175 11.22 -8.48 14.37
CA LYS A 175 10.66 -9.68 13.73
C LYS A 175 10.48 -9.36 12.25
N GLU A 176 11.27 -10.04 11.44
CA GLU A 176 11.09 -10.08 9.99
C GLU A 176 9.79 -10.81 9.65
N TYR A 177 9.29 -10.57 8.45
CA TYR A 177 8.09 -11.23 7.94
C TYR A 177 8.49 -12.38 7.03
N HIS A 178 8.02 -13.60 7.36
CA HIS A 178 8.34 -14.82 6.64
C HIS A 178 7.06 -15.45 6.07
N PRO A 179 6.61 -15.02 4.86
CA PRO A 179 5.33 -15.44 4.29
C PRO A 179 5.25 -16.93 3.98
N ASP A 180 6.39 -17.58 3.72
CA ASP A 180 6.45 -19.01 3.37
C ASP A 180 6.62 -19.93 4.60
N GLU A 181 6.84 -19.35 5.79
CA GLU A 181 7.13 -20.09 7.01
C GLU A 181 6.13 -19.74 8.14
N GLU A 182 6.62 -19.04 9.18
CA GLU A 182 5.83 -18.76 10.39
C GLU A 182 4.64 -17.82 10.16
N ASP A 183 4.68 -16.99 9.11
CA ASP A 183 3.64 -16.02 8.77
C ASP A 183 2.74 -16.48 7.60
N ALA A 184 2.88 -17.71 7.11
CA ALA A 184 2.08 -18.21 5.98
C ALA A 184 0.56 -18.08 6.19
N MET A 185 0.07 -18.30 7.41
CA MET A 185 -1.35 -18.11 7.73
C MET A 185 -1.74 -16.62 7.72
N VAL A 186 -0.84 -15.73 8.12
CA VAL A 186 -1.07 -14.27 8.06
C VAL A 186 -1.15 -13.85 6.60
N GLU A 187 -0.20 -14.29 5.76
CA GLU A 187 -0.17 -13.98 4.33
C GLU A 187 -1.43 -14.43 3.62
N GLN A 188 -1.86 -15.68 3.85
CA GLN A 188 -3.12 -16.19 3.30
C GLN A 188 -4.31 -15.29 3.66
N ILE A 189 -4.41 -14.85 4.92
CA ILE A 189 -5.50 -13.98 5.35
C ILE A 189 -5.37 -12.59 4.72
N VAL A 190 -4.15 -12.05 4.59
CA VAL A 190 -3.92 -10.76 3.95
C VAL A 190 -4.37 -10.79 2.50
N LEU A 191 -3.97 -11.81 1.72
CA LEU A 191 -4.38 -11.97 0.32
C LEU A 191 -5.91 -12.08 0.16
N LEU A 192 -6.57 -12.81 1.06
CA LEU A 192 -8.04 -12.92 1.07
C LEU A 192 -8.74 -11.60 1.43
N VAL A 193 -8.15 -10.80 2.33
CA VAL A 193 -8.67 -9.46 2.69
C VAL A 193 -8.44 -8.47 1.56
N GLU A 194 -7.28 -8.48 0.92
CA GLU A 194 -6.92 -7.58 -0.18
C GLU A 194 -7.75 -7.83 -1.43
N SER A 195 -8.08 -9.09 -1.70
CA SER A 195 -8.95 -9.48 -2.82
C SER A 195 -10.44 -9.33 -2.51
N GLY A 196 -10.81 -8.92 -1.29
CA GLY A 196 -12.22 -8.77 -0.89
C GLY A 196 -12.98 -10.07 -0.69
N GLN A 197 -12.28 -11.22 -0.58
CA GLN A 197 -12.90 -12.53 -0.40
C GLN A 197 -13.38 -12.77 1.04
N ILE A 198 -12.82 -12.05 2.01
CA ILE A 198 -13.25 -12.08 3.42
C ILE A 198 -13.29 -10.70 4.06
#